data_f590119ae7a38ddc819777aafd0cae38
#
_entry.id   f590119ae7a38ddc819777aafd0cae38
#
_cell.length_a   1.000
_cell.length_b   1.000
_cell.length_c   1.000
_cell.angle_alpha   90.00
_cell.angle_beta   90.00
_cell.angle_gamma   90.00
#
_symmetry.space_group_name_H-M   'P 1'
#
loop_
_entity.id
_entity.type
_entity.pdbx_description
1 polymer ?
#
loop_
_entity_poly.entity_id
_entity_poly.type
_entity_poly.pdbx_seq_one_letter_code
_entity_poly.pdbx_strand_id
1 'polypeptide(L)'
;MIINKVINNNVLSTHDENNREIVLMGKGIGFQKKVGDEVAEDKIEKRFVLDSEDEVGKFSELIEMIPHNYLNLSVDIISYAQQVMPKRLSPSIYISLTDHINFLLERSTKGELFENPLFNV
;
A
#
# COMPACT_ATOMS: atom_id res chain seq x y z
N MET A 1 4.48 -12.25 -14.74
CA MET A 1 3.14 -11.69 -14.49
C MET A 1 2.90 -10.50 -15.38
N ILE A 2 1.71 -10.37 -15.89
CA ILE A 2 1.33 -9.29 -16.80
C ILE A 2 0.61 -8.19 -16.04
N ILE A 3 0.95 -6.95 -16.32
CA ILE A 3 0.37 -5.80 -15.63
C ILE A 3 -1.11 -5.67 -15.99
N ASN A 4 -1.97 -5.65 -14.97
CA ASN A 4 -3.39 -5.44 -15.12
C ASN A 4 -3.73 -3.93 -15.06
N LYS A 5 -3.09 -3.20 -14.14
CA LYS A 5 -3.30 -1.78 -13.97
C LYS A 5 -2.04 -1.14 -13.37
N VAL A 6 -1.64 0.02 -13.87
CA VAL A 6 -0.57 0.82 -13.29
C VAL A 6 -1.21 1.90 -12.41
N ILE A 7 -0.94 1.86 -11.11
CA ILE A 7 -1.51 2.79 -10.16
C ILE A 7 -0.65 4.05 -10.09
N ASN A 8 0.66 3.86 -9.95
CA ASN A 8 1.64 4.95 -10.04
C ASN A 8 3.01 4.36 -10.38
N ASN A 9 4.07 5.16 -10.32
CA ASN A 9 5.41 4.71 -10.67
C ASN A 9 5.94 3.58 -9.77
N ASN A 10 5.35 3.39 -8.60
CA ASN A 10 5.84 2.47 -7.60
C ASN A 10 4.87 1.35 -7.24
N VAL A 11 3.67 1.37 -7.82
CA VAL A 11 2.61 0.41 -7.48
C VAL A 11 1.84 0.04 -8.74
N LEU A 12 1.57 -1.24 -8.88
CA LEU A 12 0.74 -1.77 -9.96
C LEU A 12 -0.07 -2.96 -9.48
N SER A 13 -1.06 -3.36 -10.26
CA SER A 13 -1.79 -4.59 -9.99
C SER A 13 -1.56 -5.59 -11.12
N THR A 14 -1.67 -6.86 -10.76
CA THR A 14 -1.57 -7.97 -11.69
C THR A 14 -2.43 -9.11 -11.16
N HIS A 15 -2.46 -10.23 -11.88
CA HIS A 15 -3.12 -11.44 -11.41
C HIS A 15 -2.06 -12.48 -11.06
N ASP A 16 -2.27 -13.18 -9.95
CA ASP A 16 -1.35 -14.24 -9.53
C ASP A 16 -1.65 -15.55 -10.27
N GLU A 17 -0.95 -16.62 -9.89
CA GLU A 17 -1.11 -17.94 -10.50
C GLU A 17 -2.53 -18.49 -10.37
N ASN A 18 -3.25 -18.07 -9.32
CA ASN A 18 -4.64 -18.47 -9.07
C ASN A 18 -5.65 -17.51 -9.68
N ASN A 19 -5.20 -16.62 -10.56
CA ASN A 19 -6.02 -15.60 -11.21
C ASN A 19 -6.68 -14.62 -10.22
N ARG A 20 -6.06 -14.40 -9.07
CA ARG A 20 -6.50 -13.39 -8.11
C ARG A 20 -5.78 -12.09 -8.38
N GLU A 21 -6.49 -10.97 -8.31
CA GLU A 21 -5.86 -9.66 -8.44
C GLU A 21 -5.04 -9.36 -7.19
N ILE A 22 -3.78 -9.01 -7.41
CA ILE A 22 -2.84 -8.65 -6.34
C ILE A 22 -2.21 -7.31 -6.66
N VAL A 23 -1.76 -6.61 -5.62
CA VAL A 23 -1.06 -5.34 -5.75
C VAL A 23 0.40 -5.55 -5.45
N LEU A 24 1.26 -5.07 -6.35
CA LEU A 24 2.72 -5.13 -6.19
C LEU A 24 3.26 -3.73 -5.99
N MET A 25 4.18 -3.60 -5.04
CA MET A 25 4.83 -2.34 -4.73
C MET A 25 6.33 -2.50 -4.79
N GLY A 26 6.99 -1.53 -5.40
CA GLY A 26 8.44 -1.46 -5.47
C GLY A 26 8.86 -0.19 -6.17
N LYS A 27 10.01 0.35 -5.80
CA LYS A 27 10.50 1.59 -6.37
C LYS A 27 10.71 1.43 -7.88
N GLY A 28 9.97 2.22 -8.65
CA GLY A 28 10.07 2.23 -10.10
C GLY A 28 9.41 1.05 -10.82
N ILE A 29 8.67 0.19 -10.11
CA ILE A 29 8.05 -0.99 -10.70
C ILE A 29 7.04 -0.65 -11.80
N GLY A 30 6.37 0.50 -11.68
CA GLY A 30 5.40 0.98 -12.66
C GLY A 30 5.94 2.05 -13.60
N PHE A 31 7.20 2.45 -13.43
CA PHE A 31 7.78 3.54 -14.22
C PHE A 31 7.93 3.13 -15.67
N GLN A 32 7.37 3.95 -16.58
CA GLN A 32 7.36 3.69 -18.03
C GLN A 32 6.71 2.35 -18.40
N LYS A 33 5.83 1.85 -17.58
CA LYS A 33 5.08 0.62 -17.82
C LYS A 33 3.62 0.92 -18.12
N LYS A 34 2.98 0.03 -18.84
CA LYS A 34 1.56 0.14 -19.18
C LYS A 34 0.88 -1.21 -19.07
N VAL A 35 -0.44 -1.19 -19.11
CA VAL A 35 -1.25 -2.41 -19.09
C VAL A 35 -0.81 -3.33 -20.22
N GLY A 36 -0.60 -4.61 -19.89
CA GLY A 36 -0.14 -5.61 -20.84
C GLY A 36 1.36 -5.85 -20.83
N ASP A 37 2.15 -4.96 -20.23
CA ASP A 37 3.59 -5.17 -20.08
C ASP A 37 3.90 -6.22 -19.02
N GLU A 38 5.07 -6.81 -19.09
CA GLU A 38 5.51 -7.73 -18.04
C GLU A 38 5.99 -6.99 -16.80
N VAL A 39 5.71 -7.59 -15.63
CA VAL A 39 6.17 -7.07 -14.35
C VAL A 39 7.68 -7.30 -14.23
N ALA A 40 8.40 -6.26 -13.80
CA ALA A 40 9.82 -6.38 -13.45
C ALA A 40 9.93 -7.03 -12.06
N GLU A 41 10.06 -8.34 -12.02
CA GLU A 41 10.04 -9.10 -10.77
C GLU A 41 11.15 -8.72 -9.81
N ASP A 42 12.30 -8.29 -10.31
CA ASP A 42 13.42 -7.82 -9.50
C ASP A 42 13.10 -6.52 -8.72
N LYS A 43 12.09 -5.81 -9.13
CA LYS A 43 11.67 -4.57 -8.46
C LYS A 43 10.57 -4.77 -7.42
N ILE A 44 10.05 -5.98 -7.27
CA ILE A 44 8.99 -6.26 -6.30
C ILE A 44 9.56 -6.20 -4.88
N GLU A 45 9.10 -5.24 -4.09
CA GLU A 45 9.47 -5.13 -2.68
C GLU A 45 8.38 -5.71 -1.77
N LYS A 46 7.12 -5.47 -2.11
CA LYS A 46 5.97 -5.92 -1.32
C LYS A 46 4.89 -6.46 -2.25
N ARG A 47 4.16 -7.45 -1.74
CA ARG A 47 3.07 -8.08 -2.46
C ARG A 47 1.85 -8.15 -1.54
N PHE A 48 0.73 -7.61 -2.01
CA PHE A 48 -0.51 -7.57 -1.25
C PHE A 48 -1.56 -8.43 -1.92
N VAL A 49 -2.08 -9.40 -1.19
CA VAL A 49 -3.21 -10.22 -1.63
C VAL A 49 -4.42 -9.76 -0.84
N LEU A 50 -5.37 -9.14 -1.52
CA LEU A 50 -6.58 -8.60 -0.90
C LEU A 50 -7.75 -9.57 -1.13
N ASP A 51 -8.78 -9.46 -0.27
CA ASP A 51 -9.87 -10.44 -0.27
C ASP A 51 -10.84 -10.29 -1.45
N SER A 52 -10.91 -9.10 -2.05
CA SER A 52 -11.87 -8.83 -3.12
C SER A 52 -11.35 -7.73 -4.07
N GLU A 53 -11.97 -7.65 -5.26
CA GLU A 53 -11.68 -6.59 -6.21
C GLU A 53 -12.03 -5.22 -5.64
N ASP A 54 -13.06 -5.13 -4.80
CA ASP A 54 -13.43 -3.89 -4.11
C ASP A 54 -12.30 -3.40 -3.21
N GLU A 55 -11.66 -4.30 -2.47
CA GLU A 55 -10.54 -3.95 -1.61
C GLU A 55 -9.33 -3.52 -2.43
N VAL A 56 -9.07 -4.18 -3.55
CA VAL A 56 -8.01 -3.76 -4.47
C VAL A 56 -8.28 -2.35 -4.98
N GLY A 57 -9.51 -2.05 -5.37
CA GLY A 57 -9.90 -0.72 -5.83
C GLY A 57 -9.71 0.35 -4.76
N LYS A 58 -10.15 0.09 -3.54
CA LYS A 58 -10.00 1.02 -2.42
C LYS A 58 -8.53 1.25 -2.07
N PHE A 59 -7.73 0.19 -2.05
CA PHE A 59 -6.30 0.30 -1.77
C PHE A 59 -5.60 1.09 -2.86
N SER A 60 -5.96 0.87 -4.12
CA SER A 60 -5.42 1.61 -5.25
C SER A 60 -5.72 3.11 -5.16
N GLU A 61 -6.94 3.46 -4.79
CA GLU A 61 -7.33 4.87 -4.60
C GLU A 61 -6.50 5.53 -3.49
N LEU A 62 -6.31 4.83 -2.37
CA LEU A 62 -5.49 5.35 -1.28
C LEU A 62 -4.05 5.58 -1.73
N ILE A 63 -3.48 4.64 -2.46
CA ILE A 63 -2.10 4.73 -2.92
C ILE A 63 -1.91 5.93 -3.84
N GLU A 64 -2.89 6.24 -4.70
CA GLU A 64 -2.82 7.40 -5.58
C GLU A 64 -2.79 8.72 -4.81
N MET A 65 -3.40 8.74 -3.62
CA MET A 65 -3.50 9.94 -2.78
C MET A 65 -2.35 10.11 -1.81
N ILE A 66 -1.62 9.05 -1.51
CA ILE A 66 -0.62 9.02 -0.43
C ILE A 66 0.79 9.08 -1.01
N PRO A 67 1.66 9.97 -0.51
CA PRO A 67 3.07 9.95 -0.92
C PRO A 67 3.72 8.59 -0.64
N HIS A 68 4.59 8.15 -1.54
CA HIS A 68 5.18 6.81 -1.49
C HIS A 68 5.91 6.53 -0.17
N ASN A 69 6.60 7.52 0.38
CA ASN A 69 7.31 7.36 1.66
C ASN A 69 6.34 7.09 2.83
N TYR A 70 5.17 7.70 2.81
CA TYR A 70 4.15 7.46 3.85
C TYR A 70 3.54 6.07 3.69
N LEU A 71 3.35 5.63 2.45
CA LEU A 71 2.85 4.29 2.17
C LEU A 71 3.85 3.24 2.66
N ASN A 72 5.14 3.42 2.38
CA ASN A 72 6.19 2.53 2.87
C ASN A 72 6.20 2.45 4.39
N LEU A 73 6.07 3.59 5.07
CA LEU A 73 6.01 3.62 6.53
C LEU A 73 4.81 2.81 7.04
N SER A 74 3.65 2.98 6.43
CA SER A 74 2.45 2.23 6.80
C SER A 74 2.65 0.72 6.65
N VAL A 75 3.22 0.31 5.54
CA VAL A 75 3.50 -1.10 5.26
C VAL A 75 4.49 -1.66 6.28
N ASP A 76 5.52 -0.91 6.63
CA ASP A 76 6.52 -1.35 7.61
C ASP A 76 5.88 -1.52 8.99
N ILE A 77 5.02 -0.61 9.40
CA ILE A 77 4.30 -0.69 10.67
C ILE A 77 3.41 -1.95 10.70
N ILE A 78 2.66 -2.19 9.64
CA ILE A 78 1.77 -3.35 9.56
C ILE A 78 2.57 -4.65 9.54
N SER A 79 3.68 -4.68 8.81
CA SER A 79 4.55 -5.85 8.75
C SER A 79 5.14 -6.18 10.12
N TYR A 80 5.55 -5.16 10.87
CA TYR A 80 6.05 -5.35 12.23
C TYR A 80 4.95 -5.89 13.15
N ALA A 81 3.75 -5.30 13.09
CA ALA A 81 2.62 -5.77 13.88
C ALA A 81 2.30 -7.24 13.59
N GLN A 82 2.38 -7.65 12.33
CA GLN A 82 2.14 -9.03 11.94
C GLN A 82 3.16 -9.99 12.55
N GLN A 83 4.42 -9.55 12.71
CA GLN A 83 5.47 -10.37 13.32
C GLN A 83 5.26 -10.61 14.81
N VAL A 84 4.71 -9.62 15.53
CA VAL A 84 4.56 -9.70 16.99
C VAL A 84 3.19 -10.18 17.42
N MET A 85 2.21 -10.24 16.53
CA MET A 85 0.86 -10.68 16.86
C MET A 85 0.67 -12.17 16.56
N PRO A 86 -0.04 -12.90 17.41
CA PRO A 86 -0.24 -14.33 17.23
C PRO A 86 -1.21 -14.67 16.11
N LYS A 87 -2.03 -13.72 15.67
CA LYS A 87 -3.02 -13.93 14.61
C LYS A 87 -2.62 -13.16 13.36
N ARG A 88 -2.93 -13.76 12.21
CA ARG A 88 -2.75 -13.08 10.93
C ARG A 88 -3.71 -11.89 10.84
N LEU A 89 -3.18 -10.73 10.47
CA LEU A 89 -3.99 -9.54 10.24
C LEU A 89 -4.80 -9.69 8.95
N SER A 90 -6.03 -9.18 8.96
CA SER A 90 -6.85 -9.15 7.75
C SER A 90 -6.23 -8.23 6.70
N PRO A 91 -6.27 -8.61 5.41
CA PRO A 91 -5.80 -7.73 4.34
C PRO A 91 -6.44 -6.34 4.36
N SER A 92 -7.69 -6.22 4.79
CA SER A 92 -8.38 -4.93 4.87
C SER A 92 -7.76 -3.98 5.88
N ILE A 93 -6.94 -4.47 6.81
CA ILE A 93 -6.26 -3.59 7.76
C ILE A 93 -5.24 -2.69 7.07
N TYR A 94 -4.67 -3.13 5.93
CA TYR A 94 -3.77 -2.29 5.15
C TYR A 94 -4.49 -1.02 4.67
N ILE A 95 -5.76 -1.17 4.29
CA ILE A 95 -6.57 -0.03 3.84
C ILE A 95 -6.85 0.91 5.02
N SER A 96 -7.40 0.37 6.10
CA SER A 96 -7.81 1.16 7.26
C SER A 96 -6.65 1.85 7.94
N LEU A 97 -5.56 1.12 8.17
CA LEU A 97 -4.41 1.66 8.90
C LEU A 97 -3.62 2.62 8.04
N THR A 98 -3.47 2.33 6.75
CA THR A 98 -2.78 3.22 5.82
C THR A 98 -3.52 4.56 5.73
N ASP A 99 -4.84 4.52 5.61
CA ASP A 99 -5.65 5.74 5.59
C ASP A 99 -5.50 6.54 6.88
N HIS A 100 -5.53 5.85 8.02
CA HIS A 100 -5.37 6.50 9.31
C HIS A 100 -3.98 7.16 9.48
N ILE A 101 -2.94 6.46 9.08
CA ILE A 101 -1.57 6.99 9.14
C ILE A 101 -1.44 8.21 8.22
N ASN A 102 -1.99 8.13 7.01
CA ASN A 102 -1.96 9.27 6.09
C ASN A 102 -2.66 10.48 6.68
N PHE A 103 -3.82 10.28 7.30
CA PHE A 103 -4.56 11.35 7.96
C PHE A 103 -3.74 12.01 9.05
N LEU A 104 -3.07 11.22 9.90
CA LEU A 104 -2.23 11.74 10.97
C LEU A 104 -1.03 12.51 10.43
N LEU A 105 -0.40 11.99 9.38
CA LEU A 105 0.78 12.64 8.78
C LEU A 105 0.40 13.95 8.10
N GLU A 106 -0.73 14.02 7.44
CA GLU A 106 -1.23 15.26 6.87
C GLU A 106 -1.47 16.32 7.95
N ARG A 107 -2.05 15.92 9.07
CA ARG A 107 -2.29 16.82 10.19
C ARG A 107 -0.96 17.31 10.80
N SER A 108 0.03 16.43 10.89
CA SER A 108 1.35 16.80 11.36
C SER A 108 1.99 17.86 10.46
N THR A 109 1.90 17.68 9.16
CA THR A 109 2.43 18.63 8.18
C THR A 109 1.78 20.01 8.32
N LYS A 110 0.51 20.04 8.71
CA LYS A 110 -0.24 21.28 8.94
C LYS A 110 -0.07 21.83 10.36
N GLY A 111 0.72 21.17 11.20
CA GLY A 111 0.96 21.57 12.56
C GLY A 111 -0.13 21.18 13.57
N GLU A 112 -1.18 20.51 13.12
CA GLU A 112 -2.32 20.15 13.98
C GLU A 112 -1.99 19.11 15.04
N LEU A 113 -1.00 18.25 14.80
CA LEU A 113 -0.60 17.21 15.73
C LEU A 113 0.06 17.75 16.99
N PHE A 114 0.63 18.95 16.95
CA PHE A 114 1.26 19.54 18.12
C PHE A 114 0.28 19.85 19.24
N GLU A 115 -0.98 19.96 18.92
CA GLU A 115 -2.06 20.20 19.88
C GLU A 115 -2.76 18.91 20.31
N ASN A 116 -2.36 17.78 19.74
CA ASN A 116 -2.96 16.49 20.04
C ASN A 116 -2.30 15.86 21.26
N PRO A 117 -3.02 15.57 22.35
CA PRO A 117 -2.45 14.99 23.56
C PRO A 117 -1.72 13.67 23.36
N LEU A 118 -2.06 12.92 22.32
CA LEU A 118 -1.40 11.64 22.01
C LEU A 118 0.06 11.84 21.60
N PHE A 119 0.42 13.01 21.12
CA PHE A 119 1.76 13.31 20.60
C PHE A 119 2.51 14.33 21.46
N ASN A 120 1.90 14.84 22.50
CA ASN A 120 2.50 15.83 23.40
C ASN A 120 2.99 15.24 24.72
N VAL A 121 3.20 13.96 24.74
CA VAL A 121 3.59 13.22 25.95
C VAL A 121 5.09 13.15 26.09
#